data_b7d323e18a86395e42870bd1c0f27db7
#
_entry.id   b7d323e18a86395e42870bd1c0f27db7
#
_cell.length_a   1.000
_cell.length_b   1.000
_cell.length_c   1.000
_cell.angle_alpha   90.00
_cell.angle_beta   90.00
_cell.angle_gamma   90.00
#
_symmetry.space_group_name_H-M   'P 1'
#
loop_
_entity.id
_entity.type
_entity.pdbx_description
1 polymer ?
#
loop_
_entity_poly.entity_id
_entity_poly.type
_entity_poly.pdbx_seq_one_letter_code
_entity_poly.pdbx_strand_id
1 'polypeptide(L)'
;MFLALMMAVSGEVMCIWYSTSIGEVKSSLLFMKYNTKIGDIFARSHKMLIAIAFASVFFHMAKAIQANAYYGTRSGMWKSGMGILLVMYGVSYAGCILPWTVLSPTLYIMVQTIFDTYVGGWAIFMLLGGEKIPLSILARTLIAHILLSCVGFILLIYHIRMVHFGASSINKQMLWPTNERPL
;
A
#
# COMPACT_ATOMS: atom_id res chain seq x y z
N MET A 1 -12.79 -2.86 -0.14
CA MET A 1 -12.81 -1.85 -1.22
C MET A 1 -13.12 -0.44 -0.72
N PHE A 2 -14.19 -0.22 0.05
CA PHE A 2 -14.54 1.10 0.60
C PHE A 2 -13.39 1.78 1.37
N LEU A 3 -12.72 1.06 2.28
CA LEU A 3 -11.60 1.58 3.06
C LEU A 3 -10.43 2.06 2.18
N ALA A 4 -10.08 1.29 1.15
CA ALA A 4 -9.03 1.67 0.20
C ALA A 4 -9.37 2.94 -0.59
N LEU A 5 -10.64 3.09 -0.99
CA LEU A 5 -11.12 4.30 -1.66
C LEU A 5 -11.03 5.52 -0.74
N MET A 6 -11.44 5.38 0.52
CA MET A 6 -11.36 6.47 1.51
C MET A 6 -9.91 6.89 1.79
N MET A 7 -8.97 5.92 1.82
CA MET A 7 -7.54 6.22 1.95
C MET A 7 -7.02 7.00 0.74
N ALA A 8 -7.39 6.60 -0.49
CA ALA A 8 -6.98 7.30 -1.71
C ALA A 8 -7.50 8.74 -1.71
N VAL A 9 -8.80 8.93 -1.52
CA VAL A 9 -9.43 10.27 -1.49
C VAL A 9 -8.80 11.16 -0.42
N SER A 10 -8.57 10.63 0.79
CA SER A 10 -7.96 11.43 1.86
C SER A 10 -6.52 11.83 1.53
N GLY A 11 -5.75 10.96 0.87
CA GLY A 11 -4.39 11.27 0.41
C GLY A 11 -4.37 12.33 -0.69
N GLU A 12 -5.25 12.21 -1.69
CA GLU A 12 -5.36 13.18 -2.79
C GLU A 12 -5.71 14.58 -2.28
N VAL A 13 -6.66 14.69 -1.37
CA VAL A 13 -7.04 15.98 -0.76
C VAL A 13 -5.85 16.63 -0.03
N MET A 14 -5.02 15.83 0.65
CA MET A 14 -3.83 16.35 1.32
C MET A 14 -2.79 16.95 0.34
N CYS A 15 -2.73 16.46 -0.91
CA CYS A 15 -1.80 16.98 -1.93
C CYS A 15 -2.06 18.46 -2.26
N ILE A 16 -3.26 19.00 -1.98
CA ILE A 16 -3.59 20.42 -2.23
C ILE A 16 -2.66 21.37 -1.45
N TRP A 17 -2.24 20.97 -0.25
CA TRP A 17 -1.41 21.80 0.64
C TRP A 17 0.01 21.28 0.81
N TYR A 18 0.29 20.08 0.31
CA TYR A 18 1.59 19.43 0.53
C TYR A 18 2.67 20.01 -0.39
N SER A 19 3.79 20.48 0.19
CA SER A 19 4.99 20.86 -0.56
C SER A 19 5.99 19.72 -0.63
N THR A 20 6.52 19.45 -1.81
CA THR A 20 7.58 18.46 -2.05
C THR A 20 9.00 19.02 -1.85
N SER A 21 9.14 20.27 -1.43
CA SER A 21 10.42 20.89 -1.08
C SER A 21 10.81 20.52 0.36
N ILE A 22 12.02 20.02 0.56
CA ILE A 22 12.54 19.67 1.90
C ILE A 22 12.49 20.87 2.85
N GLY A 23 12.77 22.10 2.34
CA GLY A 23 12.73 23.32 3.15
C GLY A 23 11.32 23.77 3.54
N GLU A 24 10.31 23.41 2.76
CA GLU A 24 8.93 23.90 2.93
C GLU A 24 7.95 22.85 3.45
N VAL A 25 8.28 21.57 3.35
CA VAL A 25 7.35 20.48 3.72
C VAL A 25 6.82 20.64 5.13
N LYS A 26 7.68 21.01 6.08
CA LYS A 26 7.27 21.19 7.48
C LYS A 26 6.28 22.33 7.64
N SER A 27 6.53 23.48 7.01
CA SER A 27 5.62 24.64 7.06
C SER A 27 4.29 24.34 6.37
N SER A 28 4.30 23.65 5.21
CA SER A 28 3.09 23.22 4.51
C SER A 28 2.22 22.28 5.33
N LEU A 29 2.83 21.32 6.05
CA LEU A 29 2.11 20.43 6.96
C LEU A 29 1.55 21.14 8.20
N LEU A 30 2.27 22.11 8.76
CA LEU A 30 1.78 22.93 9.85
C LEU A 30 0.64 23.82 9.38
N PHE A 31 0.75 24.42 8.20
CA PHE A 31 -0.32 25.19 7.58
C PHE A 31 -1.58 24.33 7.39
N MET A 32 -1.44 23.15 6.80
CA MET A 32 -2.55 22.21 6.63
C MET A 32 -3.22 21.87 7.96
N LYS A 33 -2.43 21.65 9.01
CA LYS A 33 -2.94 21.25 10.34
C LYS A 33 -3.64 22.39 11.10
N TYR A 34 -3.10 23.61 11.04
CA TYR A 34 -3.57 24.70 11.93
C TYR A 34 -4.39 25.76 11.20
N ASN A 35 -4.20 25.93 9.90
CA ASN A 35 -4.84 26.96 9.11
C ASN A 35 -5.98 26.45 8.22
N THR A 36 -6.09 25.11 8.03
CA THR A 36 -7.14 24.50 7.22
C THR A 36 -7.89 23.42 8.01
N LYS A 37 -9.17 23.63 8.30
CA LYS A 37 -9.99 22.63 8.99
C LYS A 37 -10.13 21.34 8.16
N ILE A 38 -10.32 21.49 6.86
CA ILE A 38 -10.47 20.36 5.93
C ILE A 38 -9.17 19.56 5.87
N GLY A 39 -8.02 20.21 5.69
CA GLY A 39 -6.72 19.55 5.63
C GLY A 39 -6.40 18.76 6.90
N ASP A 40 -6.65 19.31 8.08
CA ASP A 40 -6.44 18.63 9.36
C ASP A 40 -7.33 17.37 9.49
N ILE A 41 -8.62 17.47 9.13
CA ILE A 41 -9.55 16.33 9.16
C ILE A 41 -9.04 15.22 8.24
N PHE A 42 -8.67 15.53 6.98
CA PHE A 42 -8.20 14.53 6.03
C PHE A 42 -6.85 13.92 6.45
N ALA A 43 -5.93 14.70 7.01
CA ALA A 43 -4.65 14.20 7.50
C ALA A 43 -4.82 13.21 8.68
N ARG A 44 -5.69 13.52 9.63
CA ARG A 44 -6.02 12.61 10.74
C ARG A 44 -6.75 11.35 10.24
N SER A 45 -7.73 11.54 9.36
CA SER A 45 -8.49 10.42 8.77
C SER A 45 -7.58 9.48 8.01
N HIS A 46 -6.66 9.99 7.18
CA HIS A 46 -5.71 9.18 6.43
C HIS A 46 -4.86 8.30 7.35
N LYS A 47 -4.29 8.86 8.41
CA LYS A 47 -3.51 8.10 9.40
C LYS A 47 -4.34 7.02 10.11
N MET A 48 -5.56 7.36 10.52
CA MET A 48 -6.45 6.41 11.20
C MET A 48 -6.88 5.28 10.25
N LEU A 49 -7.21 5.61 9.00
CA LEU A 49 -7.60 4.63 7.99
C LEU A 49 -6.48 3.63 7.69
N ILE A 50 -5.20 4.07 7.68
CA ILE A 50 -4.04 3.18 7.52
C ILE A 50 -3.99 2.17 8.67
N ALA A 51 -4.12 2.61 9.92
CA ALA A 51 -4.10 1.72 11.08
C ALA A 51 -5.25 0.69 11.03
N ILE A 52 -6.46 1.13 10.67
CA ILE A 52 -7.64 0.26 10.52
C ILE A 52 -7.41 -0.74 9.37
N ALA A 53 -6.80 -0.30 8.26
CA ALA A 53 -6.52 -1.18 7.12
C ALA A 53 -5.54 -2.29 7.51
N PHE A 54 -4.43 -1.97 8.17
CA PHE A 54 -3.48 -2.98 8.64
C PHE A 54 -4.13 -3.95 9.63
N ALA A 55 -4.84 -3.46 10.64
CA ALA A 55 -5.55 -4.31 11.58
C ALA A 55 -6.53 -5.25 10.86
N SER A 56 -7.32 -4.74 9.93
CA SER A 56 -8.28 -5.53 9.15
C SER A 56 -7.60 -6.62 8.32
N VAL A 57 -6.48 -6.29 7.65
CA VAL A 57 -5.70 -7.25 6.86
C VAL A 57 -5.07 -8.33 7.73
N PHE A 58 -4.53 -7.99 8.91
CA PHE A 58 -3.99 -8.97 9.85
C PHE A 58 -5.06 -9.95 10.36
N PHE A 59 -6.24 -9.45 10.74
CA PHE A 59 -7.35 -10.33 11.13
C PHE A 59 -7.84 -11.20 9.96
N HIS A 60 -7.93 -10.63 8.76
CA HIS A 60 -8.28 -11.39 7.56
C HIS A 60 -7.26 -12.48 7.26
N MET A 61 -5.97 -12.19 7.34
CA MET A 61 -4.88 -13.14 7.13
C MET A 61 -4.89 -14.25 8.20
N ALA A 62 -5.11 -13.91 9.47
CA ALA A 62 -5.23 -14.90 10.53
C ALA A 62 -6.37 -15.90 10.26
N LYS A 63 -7.54 -15.41 9.83
CA LYS A 63 -8.66 -16.27 9.41
C LYS A 63 -8.31 -17.14 8.20
N ALA A 64 -7.60 -16.59 7.21
CA ALA A 64 -7.17 -17.34 6.03
C ALA A 64 -6.19 -18.46 6.38
N ILE A 65 -5.27 -18.22 7.33
CA ILE A 65 -4.35 -19.24 7.87
C ILE A 65 -5.12 -20.35 8.59
N GLN A 66 -6.05 -19.99 9.48
CA GLN A 66 -6.90 -20.96 10.20
C GLN A 66 -7.73 -21.82 9.24
N ALA A 67 -8.15 -21.26 8.11
CA ALA A 67 -8.89 -21.97 7.07
C ALA A 67 -7.99 -22.74 6.07
N ASN A 68 -6.67 -22.84 6.30
CA ASN A 68 -5.68 -23.45 5.41
C ASN A 68 -5.76 -22.91 3.96
N ALA A 69 -6.05 -21.61 3.80
CA ALA A 69 -6.22 -20.99 2.49
C ALA A 69 -4.91 -20.87 1.68
N TYR A 70 -3.76 -21.08 2.29
CA TYR A 70 -2.45 -21.10 1.65
C TYR A 70 -2.20 -22.42 0.87
N TYR A 71 -3.08 -23.43 1.02
CA TYR A 71 -2.92 -24.74 0.42
C TYR A 71 -4.02 -25.08 -0.59
N GLY A 72 -3.71 -25.97 -1.54
CA GLY A 72 -4.64 -26.53 -2.52
C GLY A 72 -5.21 -25.47 -3.48
N THR A 73 -6.49 -25.57 -3.80
CA THR A 73 -7.19 -24.74 -4.78
C THR A 73 -7.28 -23.27 -4.41
N ARG A 74 -7.07 -22.93 -3.12
CA ARG A 74 -7.11 -21.55 -2.60
C ARG A 74 -5.75 -20.85 -2.61
N SER A 75 -4.67 -21.56 -2.96
CA SER A 75 -3.29 -21.01 -2.93
C SER A 75 -3.11 -19.77 -3.80
N GLY A 76 -3.82 -19.66 -4.92
CA GLY A 76 -3.81 -18.47 -5.77
C GLY A 76 -4.37 -17.24 -5.07
N MET A 77 -5.48 -17.38 -4.34
CA MET A 77 -6.07 -16.30 -3.53
C MET A 77 -5.13 -15.87 -2.40
N TRP A 78 -4.48 -16.82 -1.75
CA TRP A 78 -3.47 -16.55 -0.73
C TRP A 78 -2.29 -15.74 -1.31
N LYS A 79 -1.71 -16.17 -2.44
CA LYS A 79 -0.60 -15.47 -3.09
C LYS A 79 -0.96 -14.04 -3.48
N SER A 80 -2.14 -13.81 -4.03
CA SER A 80 -2.61 -12.46 -4.37
C SER A 80 -2.81 -11.58 -3.14
N GLY A 81 -3.31 -12.13 -2.02
CA GLY A 81 -3.41 -11.45 -0.73
C GLY A 81 -2.05 -11.06 -0.15
N MET A 82 -1.06 -11.94 -0.24
CA MET A 82 0.33 -11.64 0.17
C MET A 82 0.94 -10.54 -0.68
N GLY A 83 0.65 -10.52 -2.00
CA GLY A 83 1.07 -9.44 -2.89
C GLY A 83 0.50 -8.08 -2.48
N ILE A 84 -0.79 -8.02 -2.11
CA ILE A 84 -1.42 -6.80 -1.58
C ILE A 84 -0.73 -6.35 -0.30
N LEU A 85 -0.48 -7.26 0.63
CA LEU A 85 0.19 -6.94 1.91
C LEU A 85 1.58 -6.35 1.66
N LEU A 86 2.36 -6.91 0.74
CA LEU A 86 3.68 -6.40 0.37
C LEU A 86 3.59 -4.98 -0.19
N VAL A 87 2.64 -4.73 -1.10
CA VAL A 87 2.40 -3.40 -1.67
C VAL A 87 1.94 -2.41 -0.59
N MET A 88 1.07 -2.82 0.35
CA MET A 88 0.65 -1.98 1.47
C MET A 88 1.84 -1.55 2.34
N TYR A 89 2.79 -2.46 2.62
CA TYR A 89 4.03 -2.09 3.31
C TYR A 89 4.84 -1.06 2.54
N GLY A 90 5.02 -1.24 1.23
CA GLY A 90 5.73 -0.28 0.37
C GLY A 90 5.06 1.10 0.35
N VAL A 91 3.73 1.15 0.20
CA VAL A 91 2.95 2.40 0.26
C VAL A 91 3.12 3.09 1.61
N SER A 92 2.94 2.36 2.70
CA SER A 92 3.07 2.91 4.06
C SER A 92 4.48 3.40 4.34
N TYR A 93 5.48 2.66 3.89
CA TYR A 93 6.88 3.05 4.02
C TYR A 93 7.17 4.39 3.30
N ALA A 94 6.76 4.51 2.03
CA ALA A 94 6.85 5.77 1.30
C ALA A 94 6.10 6.90 2.02
N GLY A 95 4.90 6.62 2.55
CA GLY A 95 4.11 7.56 3.33
C GLY A 95 4.78 8.04 4.63
N CYS A 96 5.63 7.21 5.25
CA CYS A 96 6.41 7.60 6.44
C CYS A 96 7.57 8.55 6.11
N ILE A 97 8.07 8.56 4.88
CA ILE A 97 9.14 9.47 4.44
C ILE A 97 8.56 10.87 4.14
N LEU A 98 7.35 10.95 3.58
CA LEU A 98 6.75 12.20 3.10
C LEU A 98 6.71 13.35 4.13
N PRO A 99 6.42 13.13 5.43
CA PRO A 99 6.43 14.24 6.40
C PRO A 99 7.82 14.82 6.70
N TRP A 100 8.88 14.23 6.20
CA TRP A 100 10.27 14.63 6.38
C TRP A 100 10.62 14.93 7.84
N THR A 101 10.26 14.00 8.71
CA THR A 101 10.59 14.05 10.15
C THR A 101 12.03 13.60 10.38
N VAL A 102 12.49 13.64 11.64
CA VAL A 102 13.83 13.15 12.03
C VAL A 102 14.08 11.69 11.60
N LEU A 103 13.03 10.88 11.51
CA LEU A 103 13.12 9.47 11.08
C LEU A 103 13.22 9.31 9.55
N SER A 104 12.72 10.26 8.77
CA SER A 104 12.63 10.12 7.31
C SER A 104 13.98 9.94 6.61
N PRO A 105 15.06 10.65 6.93
CA PRO A 105 16.39 10.39 6.37
C PRO A 105 16.91 8.98 6.67
N THR A 106 16.67 8.48 7.88
CA THR A 106 17.06 7.11 8.27
C THR A 106 16.33 6.06 7.45
N LEU A 107 15.01 6.23 7.27
CA LEU A 107 14.21 5.37 6.42
C LEU A 107 14.70 5.41 4.96
N TYR A 108 15.00 6.59 4.44
CA TYR A 108 15.55 6.73 3.10
C TYR A 108 16.88 5.98 2.93
N ILE A 109 17.84 6.16 3.84
CA ILE A 109 19.13 5.48 3.82
C ILE A 109 18.95 3.96 3.89
N MET A 110 18.01 3.48 4.70
CA MET A 110 17.73 2.05 4.80
C MET A 110 17.26 1.45 3.46
N VAL A 111 16.35 2.11 2.74
CA VAL A 111 15.96 1.68 1.39
C VAL A 111 17.12 1.75 0.43
N GLN A 112 17.91 2.83 0.46
CA GLN A 112 19.09 2.99 -0.37
C GLN A 112 20.06 1.82 -0.18
N THR A 113 20.35 1.45 1.07
CA THR A 113 21.25 0.32 1.39
C THR A 113 20.69 -1.01 0.86
N ILE A 114 19.39 -1.25 0.99
CA ILE A 114 18.75 -2.45 0.44
C ILE A 114 18.88 -2.50 -1.08
N PHE A 115 18.61 -1.40 -1.77
CA PHE A 115 18.73 -1.34 -3.23
C PHE A 115 20.19 -1.51 -3.68
N ASP A 116 21.14 -0.90 -2.99
CA ASP A 116 22.57 -1.03 -3.32
C ASP A 116 23.03 -2.48 -3.15
N THR A 117 22.61 -3.13 -2.08
CA THR A 117 23.02 -4.51 -1.75
C THR A 117 22.43 -5.55 -2.70
N TYR A 118 21.14 -5.43 -3.05
CA TYR A 118 20.40 -6.49 -3.74
C TYR A 118 20.06 -6.20 -5.20
N VAL A 119 20.03 -4.94 -5.63
CA VAL A 119 19.61 -4.52 -6.97
C VAL A 119 20.73 -3.83 -7.74
N GLY A 120 21.63 -3.14 -7.03
CA GLY A 120 22.76 -2.41 -7.59
C GLY A 120 22.56 -0.90 -7.71
N GLY A 121 23.68 -0.18 -7.80
CA GLY A 121 23.72 1.30 -7.79
C GLY A 121 22.90 1.98 -8.89
N TRP A 122 22.68 1.32 -10.04
CA TRP A 122 21.83 1.86 -11.10
C TRP A 122 20.38 2.10 -10.65
N ALA A 123 19.85 1.21 -9.82
CA ALA A 123 18.49 1.34 -9.28
C ALA A 123 18.38 2.52 -8.31
N ILE A 124 19.43 2.77 -7.52
CA ILE A 124 19.54 3.95 -6.66
C ILE A 124 19.48 5.22 -7.52
N PHE A 125 20.27 5.27 -8.59
CA PHE A 125 20.31 6.43 -9.48
C PHE A 125 18.94 6.67 -10.15
N MET A 126 18.32 5.63 -10.70
CA MET A 126 17.06 5.75 -11.45
C MET A 126 15.86 6.02 -10.53
N LEU A 127 15.75 5.31 -9.41
CA LEU A 127 14.56 5.36 -8.55
C LEU A 127 14.67 6.42 -7.45
N LEU A 128 15.84 6.52 -6.83
CA LEU A 128 16.06 7.38 -5.67
C LEU A 128 16.75 8.71 -6.03
N GLY A 129 17.40 8.80 -7.19
CA GLY A 129 18.03 10.04 -7.67
C GLY A 129 19.50 10.20 -7.31
N GLY A 130 20.17 9.13 -6.89
CA GLY A 130 21.61 9.09 -6.61
C GLY A 130 21.93 8.73 -5.16
N GLU A 131 23.23 8.68 -4.84
CA GLU A 131 23.75 8.24 -3.52
C GLU A 131 23.49 9.26 -2.39
N LYS A 132 23.45 10.55 -2.72
CA LYS A 132 23.13 11.61 -1.74
C LYS A 132 21.64 11.87 -1.71
N ILE A 133 21.12 12.34 -0.57
CA ILE A 133 19.72 12.74 -0.45
C ILE A 133 19.44 13.89 -1.44
N PRO A 134 18.73 13.63 -2.55
CA PRO A 134 18.47 14.67 -3.56
C PRO A 134 17.37 15.62 -3.10
N LEU A 135 17.39 16.87 -3.53
CA LEU A 135 16.33 17.83 -3.24
C LEU A 135 14.94 17.37 -3.76
N SER A 136 14.92 16.51 -4.78
CA SER A 136 13.71 15.95 -5.38
C SER A 136 13.18 14.70 -4.66
N ILE A 137 13.76 14.29 -3.53
CA ILE A 137 13.39 13.03 -2.87
C ILE A 137 11.91 12.97 -2.50
N LEU A 138 11.34 14.06 -1.98
CA LEU A 138 9.94 14.09 -1.58
C LEU A 138 9.00 13.97 -2.79
N ALA A 139 9.33 14.63 -3.91
CA ALA A 139 8.56 14.50 -5.13
C ALA A 139 8.60 13.06 -5.68
N ARG A 140 9.76 12.42 -5.72
CA ARG A 140 9.91 11.02 -6.15
C ARG A 140 9.18 10.07 -5.21
N THR A 141 9.29 10.27 -3.90
CA THR A 141 8.59 9.47 -2.89
C THR A 141 7.08 9.63 -2.99
N LEU A 142 6.58 10.85 -3.26
CA LEU A 142 5.16 11.09 -3.47
C LEU A 142 4.64 10.35 -4.70
N ILE A 143 5.36 10.44 -5.82
CA ILE A 143 5.03 9.71 -7.04
C ILE A 143 5.03 8.19 -6.77
N ALA A 144 6.05 7.66 -6.11
CA ALA A 144 6.12 6.25 -5.76
C ALA A 144 4.95 5.83 -4.85
N HIS A 145 4.60 6.65 -3.86
CA HIS A 145 3.48 6.41 -2.96
C HIS A 145 2.14 6.33 -3.72
N ILE A 146 1.89 7.24 -4.65
CA ILE A 146 0.67 7.26 -5.47
C ILE A 146 0.65 6.05 -6.43
N LEU A 147 1.74 5.79 -7.15
CA LEU A 147 1.81 4.67 -8.10
C LEU A 147 1.64 3.32 -7.41
N LEU A 148 2.31 3.10 -6.28
CA LEU A 148 2.14 1.88 -5.49
C LEU A 148 0.70 1.75 -4.96
N SER A 149 0.06 2.86 -4.60
CA SER A 149 -1.36 2.85 -4.19
C SER A 149 -2.28 2.42 -5.33
N CYS A 150 -2.03 2.89 -6.56
CA CYS A 150 -2.75 2.45 -7.76
C CYS A 150 -2.54 0.94 -8.02
N VAL A 151 -1.31 0.46 -7.93
CA VAL A 151 -0.99 -0.97 -8.07
C VAL A 151 -1.73 -1.79 -7.00
N GLY A 152 -1.71 -1.34 -5.75
CA GLY A 152 -2.43 -1.97 -4.65
C GLY A 152 -3.93 -2.04 -4.90
N PHE A 153 -4.52 -1.00 -5.45
CA PHE A 153 -5.95 -0.96 -5.80
C PHE A 153 -6.29 -1.95 -6.92
N ILE A 154 -5.47 -2.05 -7.95
CA ILE A 154 -5.62 -3.04 -9.04
C ILE A 154 -5.52 -4.46 -8.50
N LEU A 155 -4.51 -4.74 -7.66
CA LEU A 155 -4.34 -6.04 -7.02
C LEU A 155 -5.52 -6.39 -6.10
N LEU A 156 -6.09 -5.41 -5.40
CA LEU A 156 -7.27 -5.60 -4.56
C LEU A 156 -8.48 -6.01 -5.39
N ILE A 157 -8.74 -5.34 -6.53
CA ILE A 157 -9.83 -5.71 -7.44
C ILE A 157 -9.60 -7.15 -7.97
N TYR A 158 -8.38 -7.48 -8.36
CA TYR A 158 -8.02 -8.82 -8.82
C TYR A 158 -8.27 -9.87 -7.72
N HIS A 159 -7.83 -9.61 -6.50
CA HIS A 159 -8.02 -10.50 -5.35
C HIS A 159 -9.50 -10.75 -5.05
N ILE A 160 -10.33 -9.69 -5.03
CA ILE A 160 -11.77 -9.80 -4.81
C ILE A 160 -12.42 -10.64 -5.92
N ARG A 161 -12.03 -10.43 -7.17
CA ARG A 161 -12.53 -11.26 -8.29
C ARG A 161 -12.18 -12.73 -8.12
N MET A 162 -10.94 -13.05 -7.75
CA MET A 162 -10.53 -14.43 -7.48
C MET A 162 -11.34 -15.07 -6.35
N VAL A 163 -11.65 -14.33 -5.29
CA VAL A 163 -12.47 -14.83 -4.17
C VAL A 163 -13.89 -15.17 -4.67
N HIS A 164 -14.52 -14.31 -5.45
CA HIS A 164 -15.87 -14.54 -5.96
C HIS A 164 -15.92 -15.70 -6.96
N PHE A 165 -15.00 -15.78 -7.91
CA PHE A 165 -14.96 -16.87 -8.89
C PHE A 165 -14.53 -18.20 -8.25
N GLY A 166 -13.57 -18.18 -7.32
CA GLY A 166 -13.12 -19.37 -6.59
C GLY A 166 -14.23 -19.98 -5.72
N ALA A 167 -15.01 -19.16 -5.03
CA ALA A 167 -16.18 -19.61 -4.26
C ALA A 167 -17.24 -20.28 -5.15
N SER A 168 -17.51 -19.72 -6.34
CA SER A 168 -18.46 -20.29 -7.28
C SER A 168 -18.03 -21.65 -7.82
N SER A 169 -16.75 -21.85 -8.11
CA SER A 169 -16.22 -23.14 -8.60
C SER A 169 -16.23 -24.24 -7.53
N ILE A 170 -15.92 -23.87 -6.29
CA ILE A 170 -15.95 -24.82 -5.15
C ILE A 170 -17.41 -25.28 -4.88
N ASN A 171 -18.37 -24.35 -4.89
CA ASN A 171 -19.78 -24.71 -4.71
C ASN A 171 -20.29 -25.64 -5.81
N LYS A 172 -19.87 -25.44 -7.08
CA LYS A 172 -20.22 -26.34 -8.19
C LYS A 172 -19.62 -27.74 -7.99
N GLN A 173 -18.39 -27.86 -7.48
CA GLN A 173 -17.78 -29.16 -7.21
C GLN A 173 -18.43 -29.88 -6.02
N MET A 174 -18.89 -29.16 -5.00
CA MET A 174 -19.62 -29.75 -3.84
C MET A 174 -21.04 -30.20 -4.24
N LEU A 175 -21.72 -29.46 -5.13
CA LEU A 175 -23.08 -29.77 -5.58
C LEU A 175 -23.13 -30.90 -6.61
N TRP A 176 -22.00 -31.24 -7.25
CA TRP A 176 -21.94 -32.25 -8.30
C TRP A 176 -20.71 -33.15 -8.13
N PRO A 177 -20.81 -34.25 -7.35
CA PRO A 177 -19.75 -35.25 -7.23
C PRO A 177 -19.35 -35.81 -8.59
N THR A 178 -18.04 -36.04 -8.78
CA THR A 178 -17.43 -36.42 -10.07
C THR A 178 -17.93 -37.74 -10.63
N ASN A 179 -18.49 -38.60 -9.81
CA ASN A 179 -19.03 -39.92 -10.16
C ASN A 179 -20.48 -39.88 -10.70
N GLU A 180 -21.16 -38.74 -10.64
CA GLU A 180 -22.54 -38.57 -11.13
C GLU A 180 -22.68 -37.60 -12.31
N ARG A 181 -21.58 -37.24 -12.99
CA ARG A 181 -21.70 -36.33 -14.15
C ARG A 181 -22.38 -37.10 -15.30
N PRO A 182 -23.52 -36.60 -15.80
CA PRO A 182 -24.07 -37.14 -17.04
C PRO A 182 -23.05 -36.89 -18.15
N LEU A 183 -22.83 -37.91 -18.97
CA LEU A 183 -22.00 -37.88 -20.18
C LEU A 183 -22.53 -36.83 -21.18
#